data_e54f016422d8234b3e3560e12628898e
#
_entry.id   e54f016422d8234b3e3560e12628898e
#
_cell.length_a   1.000
_cell.length_b   1.000
_cell.length_c   1.000
_cell.angle_alpha   90.00
_cell.angle_beta   90.00
_cell.angle_gamma   90.00
#
_symmetry.space_group_name_H-M   'P 1'
#
loop_
_entity.id
_entity.type
_entity.pdbx_description
1 polymer ?
#
loop_
_entity_poly.entity_id
_entity_poly.type
_entity_poly.pdbx_seq_one_letter_code
_entity_poly.pdbx_strand_id
1 'polypeptide(L)'
;LDELYYHYFKMMGKRPVITFGNTNLKAESSNYVSLSAEYSNKFLTLSVMGYMNFVDNMIVKENITIDDAVRAELAQQFPEATADQLAQLKKYGHYINSNKGVVRGLQANATVSVTNDISLIVNYAYTNGRSKNAGTWTALERTFKNSLTAAANYNHTWRNYTLGVNLNGRFQSATYYPGYENAPGYGVINLNTTHTFTIGKMFKLVPSIGIDNVFDKTDHRIDTPSQKVALYSPGRMLVVGLKVNFAK
;
A
#
# COMPACT_ATOMS: atom_id res chain seq x y z
N LEU A 1 -1.86 -15.73 -15.79
CA LEU A 1 -1.34 -17.02 -16.31
C LEU A 1 -0.87 -17.92 -15.18
N ASP A 2 -0.27 -17.36 -14.13
CA ASP A 2 0.26 -18.15 -12.99
C ASP A 2 -0.87 -18.85 -12.23
N GLU A 3 -1.99 -18.19 -12.04
CA GLU A 3 -3.16 -18.76 -11.35
C GLU A 3 -3.78 -19.94 -12.13
N LEU A 4 -3.63 -19.95 -13.45
CA LEU A 4 -4.18 -21.00 -14.31
C LEU A 4 -3.27 -22.22 -14.45
N TYR A 5 -1.99 -21.97 -14.74
CA TYR A 5 -1.10 -23.04 -15.24
C TYR A 5 0.11 -23.30 -14.36
N TYR A 6 0.44 -22.41 -13.41
CA TYR A 6 1.67 -22.55 -12.66
C TYR A 6 1.49 -23.45 -11.43
N HIS A 7 2.16 -24.61 -11.48
CA HIS A 7 2.28 -25.50 -10.33
C HIS A 7 3.71 -25.41 -9.81
N TYR A 8 3.88 -25.19 -8.52
CA TYR A 8 5.22 -25.11 -7.98
C TYR A 8 5.35 -25.72 -6.59
N PHE A 9 6.50 -26.34 -6.37
CA PHE A 9 7.03 -26.70 -5.08
C PHE A 9 8.22 -25.80 -4.76
N LYS A 10 8.28 -25.26 -3.56
CA LYS A 10 9.44 -24.52 -3.07
C LYS A 10 9.63 -24.67 -1.58
N MET A 11 10.88 -24.52 -1.12
CA MET A 11 11.20 -24.40 0.29
C MET A 11 11.18 -22.92 0.71
N MET A 12 10.39 -22.59 1.74
CA MET A 12 10.44 -21.30 2.43
C MET A 12 11.17 -21.51 3.77
N GLY A 13 12.49 -21.33 3.74
CA GLY A 13 13.36 -21.78 4.83
C GLY A 13 13.29 -23.31 4.98
N LYS A 14 12.86 -23.78 6.15
CA LYS A 14 12.66 -25.22 6.41
C LYS A 14 11.26 -25.74 6.09
N ARG A 15 10.35 -24.90 5.59
CA ARG A 15 8.95 -25.28 5.33
C ARG A 15 8.71 -25.49 3.85
N PRO A 16 8.23 -26.67 3.43
CA PRO A 16 7.78 -26.90 2.07
C PRO A 16 6.46 -26.14 1.81
N VAL A 17 6.33 -25.60 0.60
CA VAL A 17 5.12 -24.93 0.13
C VAL A 17 4.80 -25.44 -1.27
N ILE A 18 3.57 -25.88 -1.47
CA ILE A 18 3.03 -26.28 -2.77
C ILE A 18 1.88 -25.35 -3.13
N THR A 19 1.80 -24.98 -4.39
CA THR A 19 0.67 -24.22 -4.94
C THR A 19 0.33 -24.77 -6.32
N PHE A 20 -0.98 -24.95 -6.54
CA PHE A 20 -1.53 -25.36 -7.83
C PHE A 20 -2.28 -24.22 -8.50
N GLY A 21 -2.02 -24.03 -9.78
CA GLY A 21 -2.91 -23.30 -10.68
C GLY A 21 -4.19 -24.11 -10.93
N ASN A 22 -5.20 -23.45 -11.48
CA ASN A 22 -6.47 -24.06 -11.79
C ASN A 22 -6.96 -23.61 -13.18
N THR A 23 -6.92 -24.53 -14.14
CA THR A 23 -7.33 -24.25 -15.52
C THR A 23 -8.84 -24.03 -15.69
N ASN A 24 -9.63 -24.35 -14.66
CA ASN A 24 -11.08 -24.16 -14.66
C ASN A 24 -11.51 -22.79 -14.11
N LEU A 25 -10.56 -21.89 -13.83
CA LEU A 25 -10.89 -20.56 -13.37
C LEU A 25 -11.66 -19.77 -14.43
N LYS A 26 -12.73 -19.13 -13.98
CA LYS A 26 -13.46 -18.14 -14.76
C LYS A 26 -12.76 -16.80 -14.65
N ALA A 27 -12.80 -16.01 -15.71
CA ALA A 27 -12.30 -14.64 -15.68
C ALA A 27 -13.01 -13.81 -14.61
N GLU A 28 -12.26 -13.00 -13.89
CA GLU A 28 -12.83 -11.98 -13.01
C GLU A 28 -13.53 -10.92 -13.86
N SER A 29 -14.65 -10.43 -13.37
CA SER A 29 -15.35 -9.27 -13.93
C SER A 29 -15.68 -8.28 -12.84
N SER A 30 -15.71 -6.99 -13.16
CA SER A 30 -16.05 -5.96 -12.18
C SER A 30 -16.99 -4.91 -12.78
N ASN A 31 -17.92 -4.45 -11.93
CA ASN A 31 -18.79 -3.33 -12.20
C ASN A 31 -18.47 -2.21 -11.23
N TYR A 32 -17.99 -1.09 -11.76
CA TYR A 32 -17.57 0.07 -10.99
C TYR A 32 -18.57 1.21 -11.14
N VAL A 33 -19.00 1.76 -10.01
CA VAL A 33 -19.86 2.94 -9.95
C VAL A 33 -19.22 3.96 -9.04
N SER A 34 -19.18 5.21 -9.47
CA SER A 34 -18.68 6.32 -8.64
C SER A 34 -19.50 7.60 -8.87
N LEU A 35 -19.56 8.41 -7.85
CA LEU A 35 -20.09 9.76 -7.88
C LEU A 35 -19.07 10.70 -7.27
N SER A 36 -18.75 11.78 -7.95
CA SER A 36 -17.84 12.81 -7.46
C SER A 36 -18.46 14.19 -7.54
N ALA A 37 -18.04 15.04 -6.61
CA ALA A 37 -18.35 16.46 -6.61
C ALA A 37 -17.07 17.26 -6.36
N GLU A 38 -16.93 18.38 -7.03
CA GLU A 38 -15.82 19.30 -6.87
C GLU A 38 -16.34 20.71 -6.62
N TYR A 39 -15.69 21.39 -5.69
CA TYR A 39 -15.90 22.81 -5.43
C TYR A 39 -14.55 23.51 -5.51
N SER A 40 -14.47 24.61 -6.24
CA SER A 40 -13.24 25.38 -6.36
C SER A 40 -13.51 26.87 -6.32
N ASN A 41 -12.72 27.57 -5.54
CA ASN A 41 -12.62 29.02 -5.54
C ASN A 41 -11.15 29.44 -5.32
N LYS A 42 -10.90 30.76 -5.17
CA LYS A 42 -9.52 31.27 -5.00
C LYS A 42 -8.79 30.78 -3.73
N PHE A 43 -9.49 30.27 -2.74
CA PHE A 43 -8.92 29.85 -1.45
C PHE A 43 -8.99 28.35 -1.22
N LEU A 44 -9.97 27.67 -1.82
CA LEU A 44 -10.27 26.28 -1.57
C LEU A 44 -10.59 25.55 -2.86
N THR A 45 -9.90 24.43 -3.09
CA THR A 45 -10.35 23.38 -3.99
C THR A 45 -10.64 22.14 -3.16
N LEU A 46 -11.87 21.63 -3.24
CA LEU A 46 -12.33 20.45 -2.53
C LEU A 46 -12.93 19.48 -3.55
N SER A 47 -12.46 18.23 -3.55
CA SER A 47 -13.03 17.15 -4.33
C SER A 47 -13.41 16.01 -3.41
N VAL A 48 -14.61 15.46 -3.58
CA VAL A 48 -15.10 14.30 -2.82
C VAL A 48 -15.66 13.30 -3.81
N MET A 49 -15.27 12.03 -3.65
CA MET A 49 -15.74 10.93 -4.48
C MET A 49 -16.15 9.74 -3.62
N GLY A 50 -17.38 9.27 -3.79
CA GLY A 50 -17.82 7.97 -3.30
C GLY A 50 -17.78 6.94 -4.42
N TYR A 51 -17.37 5.71 -4.13
CA TYR A 51 -17.30 4.64 -5.13
C TYR A 51 -17.67 3.28 -4.57
N MET A 52 -18.09 2.40 -5.47
CA MET A 52 -18.36 1.01 -5.20
C MET A 52 -17.95 0.17 -6.41
N ASN A 53 -17.19 -0.90 -6.18
CA ASN A 53 -16.78 -1.88 -7.17
C ASN A 53 -17.29 -3.26 -6.74
N PHE A 54 -18.07 -3.88 -7.59
CA PHE A 54 -18.58 -5.25 -7.41
C PHE A 54 -17.73 -6.17 -8.29
N VAL A 55 -17.10 -7.17 -7.67
CA VAL A 55 -16.25 -8.12 -8.38
C VAL A 55 -16.93 -9.49 -8.35
N ASP A 56 -17.13 -10.08 -9.51
CA ASP A 56 -17.62 -11.44 -9.66
C ASP A 56 -16.48 -12.37 -10.10
N ASN A 57 -16.55 -13.63 -9.68
CA ASN A 57 -15.53 -14.66 -9.94
C ASN A 57 -14.13 -14.28 -9.45
N MET A 58 -14.03 -13.52 -8.36
CA MET A 58 -12.74 -13.11 -7.80
C MET A 58 -11.82 -14.31 -7.58
N ILE A 59 -10.61 -14.26 -8.14
CA ILE A 59 -9.63 -15.33 -8.00
C ILE A 59 -8.91 -15.16 -6.65
N VAL A 60 -9.00 -16.18 -5.82
CA VAL A 60 -8.35 -16.20 -4.51
C VAL A 60 -7.56 -17.49 -4.34
N LYS A 61 -6.51 -17.42 -3.53
CA LYS A 61 -5.77 -18.61 -3.12
C LYS A 61 -6.40 -19.20 -1.86
N GLU A 62 -6.87 -20.42 -1.95
CA GLU A 62 -7.34 -21.21 -0.81
C GLU A 62 -6.26 -22.16 -0.33
N ASN A 63 -6.20 -22.41 0.97
CA ASN A 63 -5.32 -23.42 1.57
C ASN A 63 -6.13 -24.67 1.90
N ILE A 64 -5.90 -25.72 1.12
CA ILE A 64 -6.59 -27.02 1.28
C ILE A 64 -5.76 -27.89 2.22
N THR A 65 -6.42 -28.58 3.17
CA THR A 65 -5.78 -29.54 4.06
C THR A 65 -5.40 -30.79 3.29
N ILE A 66 -4.20 -31.29 3.54
CA ILE A 66 -3.66 -32.50 2.88
C ILE A 66 -4.03 -33.72 3.71
N ASP A 67 -4.71 -34.66 3.09
CA ASP A 67 -4.86 -36.04 3.55
C ASP A 67 -3.84 -36.98 2.90
N ASP A 68 -3.86 -38.25 3.24
CA ASP A 68 -2.90 -39.22 2.72
C ASP A 68 -3.07 -39.49 1.22
N ALA A 69 -4.29 -39.40 0.69
CA ALA A 69 -4.56 -39.59 -0.74
C ALA A 69 -3.98 -38.42 -1.56
N VAL A 70 -4.23 -37.19 -1.12
CA VAL A 70 -3.66 -35.99 -1.72
C VAL A 70 -2.14 -36.00 -1.62
N ARG A 71 -1.56 -36.50 -0.51
CA ARG A 71 -0.11 -36.62 -0.33
C ARG A 71 0.53 -37.55 -1.35
N ALA A 72 -0.12 -38.69 -1.64
CA ALA A 72 0.35 -39.63 -2.66
C ALA A 72 0.31 -39.01 -4.06
N GLU A 73 -0.74 -38.23 -4.39
CA GLU A 73 -0.84 -37.48 -5.63
C GLU A 73 0.27 -36.42 -5.75
N LEU A 74 0.53 -35.65 -4.68
CA LEU A 74 1.61 -34.67 -4.65
C LEU A 74 2.98 -35.27 -4.87
N ALA A 75 3.24 -36.49 -4.35
CA ALA A 75 4.50 -37.19 -4.59
C ALA A 75 4.72 -37.56 -6.06
N GLN A 76 3.65 -37.81 -6.81
CA GLN A 76 3.73 -38.07 -8.24
C GLN A 76 3.93 -36.78 -9.07
N GLN A 77 3.30 -35.69 -8.65
CA GLN A 77 3.35 -34.42 -9.38
C GLN A 77 4.63 -33.62 -9.10
N PHE A 78 5.26 -33.82 -7.95
CA PHE A 78 6.48 -33.13 -7.54
C PHE A 78 7.57 -34.15 -7.15
N PRO A 79 8.18 -34.84 -8.11
CA PRO A 79 9.22 -35.85 -7.85
C PRO A 79 10.46 -35.27 -7.19
N GLU A 80 10.67 -33.96 -7.26
CA GLU A 80 11.73 -33.23 -6.57
C GLU A 80 11.50 -33.09 -5.06
N ALA A 81 10.26 -33.29 -4.58
CA ALA A 81 9.94 -33.22 -3.16
C ALA A 81 10.22 -34.55 -2.47
N THR A 82 11.01 -34.52 -1.39
CA THR A 82 11.26 -35.74 -0.61
C THR A 82 10.06 -36.16 0.21
N ALA A 83 9.96 -37.45 0.57
CA ALA A 83 8.88 -37.96 1.41
C ALA A 83 8.77 -37.20 2.74
N ASP A 84 9.90 -36.85 3.36
CA ASP A 84 9.93 -36.08 4.61
C ASP A 84 9.41 -34.65 4.43
N GLN A 85 9.70 -34.00 3.29
CA GLN A 85 9.16 -32.70 2.96
C GLN A 85 7.65 -32.75 2.76
N LEU A 86 7.15 -33.75 2.05
CA LEU A 86 5.72 -33.96 1.85
C LEU A 86 5.01 -34.32 3.16
N ALA A 87 5.65 -35.06 4.06
CA ALA A 87 5.11 -35.39 5.39
C ALA A 87 4.93 -34.12 6.27
N GLN A 88 5.76 -33.13 6.10
CA GLN A 88 5.67 -31.84 6.81
C GLN A 88 4.57 -30.92 6.28
N LEU A 89 4.08 -31.16 5.05
CA LEU A 89 2.99 -30.38 4.46
C LEU A 89 1.67 -30.70 5.15
N LYS A 90 1.05 -29.69 5.73
CA LYS A 90 -0.30 -29.79 6.30
C LYS A 90 -1.38 -29.22 5.37
N LYS A 91 -0.99 -28.32 4.48
CA LYS A 91 -1.87 -27.63 3.53
C LYS A 91 -1.12 -27.31 2.24
N TYR A 92 -1.85 -27.27 1.14
CA TYR A 92 -1.36 -26.74 -0.13
C TYR A 92 -2.25 -25.59 -0.60
N GLY A 93 -1.68 -24.69 -1.39
CA GLY A 93 -2.43 -23.57 -1.99
C GLY A 93 -3.09 -24.01 -3.30
N HIS A 94 -4.32 -23.60 -3.50
CA HIS A 94 -5.06 -23.83 -4.75
C HIS A 94 -5.82 -22.56 -5.12
N TYR A 95 -5.83 -22.22 -6.41
CA TYR A 95 -6.58 -21.06 -6.88
C TYR A 95 -8.01 -21.44 -7.21
N ILE A 96 -8.95 -20.68 -6.68
CA ILE A 96 -10.39 -20.84 -6.90
C ILE A 96 -11.04 -19.51 -7.24
N ASN A 97 -12.18 -19.55 -7.90
CA ASN A 97 -13.04 -18.37 -7.97
C ASN A 97 -13.80 -18.22 -6.65
N SER A 98 -13.55 -17.14 -5.93
CA SER A 98 -14.43 -16.69 -4.85
C SER A 98 -15.76 -16.21 -5.45
N ASN A 99 -16.86 -16.42 -4.71
CA ASN A 99 -18.16 -16.10 -5.28
C ASN A 99 -18.36 -14.61 -5.60
N LYS A 100 -17.92 -13.71 -4.73
CA LYS A 100 -18.09 -12.25 -4.88
C LYS A 100 -17.08 -11.45 -4.07
N GLY A 101 -16.71 -10.29 -4.61
CA GLY A 101 -15.99 -9.24 -3.88
C GLY A 101 -16.74 -7.92 -3.94
N VAL A 102 -16.60 -7.09 -2.93
CA VAL A 102 -17.11 -5.71 -2.93
C VAL A 102 -16.05 -4.81 -2.32
N VAL A 103 -15.67 -3.79 -3.05
CA VAL A 103 -14.80 -2.71 -2.55
C VAL A 103 -15.59 -1.42 -2.63
N ARG A 104 -15.75 -0.74 -1.50
CA ARG A 104 -16.43 0.55 -1.43
C ARG A 104 -15.60 1.54 -0.64
N GLY A 105 -15.70 2.80 -1.00
CA GLY A 105 -14.91 3.81 -0.32
C GLY A 105 -15.38 5.23 -0.59
N LEU A 106 -14.66 6.12 0.10
CA LEU A 106 -14.81 7.57 -0.05
C LEU A 106 -13.40 8.15 -0.14
N GLN A 107 -13.22 9.09 -1.06
CA GLN A 107 -12.00 9.88 -1.18
C GLN A 107 -12.35 11.36 -1.04
N ALA A 108 -11.55 12.10 -0.30
CA ALA A 108 -11.67 13.52 -0.16
C ALA A 108 -10.30 14.18 -0.31
N ASN A 109 -10.20 15.16 -1.19
CA ASN A 109 -8.97 15.90 -1.46
C ASN A 109 -9.28 17.38 -1.27
N ALA A 110 -8.46 18.06 -0.47
CA ALA A 110 -8.60 19.49 -0.24
C ALA A 110 -7.25 20.19 -0.42
N THR A 111 -7.27 21.30 -1.14
CA THR A 111 -6.17 22.25 -1.23
C THR A 111 -6.68 23.60 -0.76
N VAL A 112 -6.05 24.16 0.28
CA VAL A 112 -6.43 25.43 0.89
C VAL A 112 -5.28 26.41 0.77
N SER A 113 -5.51 27.54 0.11
CA SER A 113 -4.62 28.70 0.12
C SER A 113 -4.97 29.59 1.30
N VAL A 114 -4.26 29.40 2.44
CA VAL A 114 -4.51 30.13 3.69
C VAL A 114 -4.11 31.61 3.53
N THR A 115 -2.96 31.81 2.89
CA THR A 115 -2.42 33.09 2.49
C THR A 115 -1.75 32.96 1.13
N ASN A 116 -1.16 34.03 0.61
CA ASN A 116 -0.34 33.98 -0.61
C ASN A 116 0.92 33.11 -0.41
N ASP A 117 1.38 32.94 0.81
CA ASP A 117 2.61 32.21 1.17
C ASP A 117 2.35 30.86 1.77
N ILE A 118 1.13 30.58 2.28
CA ILE A 118 0.79 29.37 3.01
C ILE A 118 -0.30 28.60 2.29
N SER A 119 -0.02 27.33 1.99
CA SER A 119 -1.00 26.39 1.47
C SER A 119 -1.03 25.08 2.27
N LEU A 120 -2.20 24.48 2.37
CA LEU A 120 -2.44 23.19 2.98
C LEU A 120 -3.00 22.23 1.94
N ILE A 121 -2.53 21.00 1.94
CA ILE A 121 -3.03 19.91 1.09
C ILE A 121 -3.38 18.76 2.02
N VAL A 122 -4.59 18.24 1.88
CA VAL A 122 -5.07 17.09 2.65
C VAL A 122 -5.76 16.13 1.71
N ASN A 123 -5.33 14.86 1.73
CA ASN A 123 -5.98 13.79 0.99
C ASN A 123 -6.33 12.67 1.97
N TYR A 124 -7.60 12.32 2.01
CA TYR A 124 -8.11 11.25 2.84
C TYR A 124 -8.79 10.20 1.97
N ALA A 125 -8.55 8.92 2.28
CA ALA A 125 -9.27 7.82 1.67
C ALA A 125 -9.75 6.83 2.74
N TYR A 126 -11.03 6.49 2.65
CA TYR A 126 -11.63 5.36 3.32
C TYR A 126 -11.91 4.27 2.31
N THR A 127 -11.44 3.04 2.57
CA THR A 127 -11.65 1.87 1.71
C THR A 127 -12.11 0.68 2.55
N ASN A 128 -13.19 0.04 2.15
CA ASN A 128 -13.68 -1.17 2.78
C ASN A 128 -13.86 -2.24 1.71
N GLY A 129 -12.88 -3.15 1.61
CA GLY A 129 -12.91 -4.31 0.73
C GLY A 129 -13.34 -5.56 1.50
N ARG A 130 -14.23 -6.34 0.91
CA ARG A 130 -14.69 -7.63 1.45
C ARG A 130 -14.83 -8.65 0.33
N SER A 131 -14.55 -9.90 0.63
CA SER A 131 -14.83 -11.05 -0.25
C SER A 131 -15.74 -12.05 0.43
N LYS A 132 -16.53 -12.76 -0.35
CA LYS A 132 -17.44 -13.80 0.14
C LYS A 132 -16.87 -15.16 -0.22
N ASN A 133 -16.46 -15.95 0.78
CA ASN A 133 -15.99 -17.31 0.63
C ASN A 133 -16.92 -18.27 1.40
N ALA A 134 -17.36 -19.34 0.77
CA ALA A 134 -18.25 -20.34 1.37
C ALA A 134 -19.44 -19.73 2.13
N GLY A 135 -20.03 -18.67 1.57
CA GLY A 135 -21.18 -17.99 2.19
C GLY A 135 -20.81 -16.87 3.20
N THR A 136 -19.58 -16.81 3.69
CA THR A 136 -19.15 -15.86 4.73
C THR A 136 -18.38 -14.67 4.15
N TRP A 137 -18.73 -13.46 4.58
CA TRP A 137 -18.02 -12.24 4.20
C TRP A 137 -16.83 -11.98 5.12
N THR A 138 -15.63 -11.91 4.55
CA THR A 138 -14.39 -11.54 5.24
C THR A 138 -13.80 -10.25 4.66
N ALA A 139 -13.00 -9.53 5.44
CA ALA A 139 -12.24 -8.41 4.91
C ALA A 139 -11.18 -8.92 3.92
N LEU A 140 -10.86 -8.12 2.91
CA LEU A 140 -9.72 -8.39 2.04
C LEU A 140 -8.42 -8.29 2.84
N GLU A 141 -7.53 -9.26 2.62
CA GLU A 141 -6.23 -9.27 3.28
C GLU A 141 -5.32 -8.12 2.78
N ARG A 142 -4.37 -7.74 3.63
CA ARG A 142 -3.39 -6.68 3.35
C ARG A 142 -4.03 -5.32 3.02
N THR A 143 -5.25 -5.08 3.53
CA THR A 143 -5.94 -3.81 3.37
C THR A 143 -6.00 -3.04 4.69
N PHE A 144 -5.91 -1.73 4.59
CA PHE A 144 -6.19 -0.80 5.68
C PHE A 144 -7.39 0.08 5.30
N LYS A 145 -8.20 0.44 6.29
CA LYS A 145 -9.46 1.15 6.04
C LYS A 145 -9.27 2.64 5.79
N ASN A 146 -8.32 3.26 6.49
CA ASN A 146 -8.15 4.71 6.43
C ASN A 146 -6.72 5.04 6.05
N SER A 147 -6.56 5.98 5.13
CA SER A 147 -5.29 6.63 4.82
C SER A 147 -5.47 8.14 4.76
N LEU A 148 -4.46 8.85 5.23
CA LEU A 148 -4.39 10.29 5.21
C LEU A 148 -2.99 10.71 4.77
N THR A 149 -2.92 11.63 3.81
CA THR A 149 -1.71 12.40 3.56
C THR A 149 -2.04 13.88 3.76
N ALA A 150 -1.14 14.59 4.41
CA ALA A 150 -1.29 16.02 4.63
C ALA A 150 0.05 16.73 4.40
N ALA A 151 -0.01 17.93 3.85
CA ALA A 151 1.15 18.79 3.70
C ALA A 151 0.79 20.24 4.01
N ALA A 152 1.69 20.92 4.70
CA ALA A 152 1.67 22.37 4.88
C ALA A 152 2.90 22.95 4.17
N ASN A 153 2.67 23.88 3.27
CA ASN A 153 3.73 24.54 2.53
C ASN A 153 3.74 26.03 2.90
N TYR A 154 4.93 26.52 3.14
CA TYR A 154 5.22 27.93 3.26
C TYR A 154 6.24 28.33 2.21
N ASN A 155 5.97 29.39 1.41
CA ASN A 155 6.89 29.92 0.43
C ASN A 155 6.82 31.45 0.47
N HIS A 156 7.90 32.07 0.90
CA HIS A 156 7.97 33.52 0.91
C HIS A 156 9.26 34.02 0.23
N THR A 157 9.13 35.11 -0.51
CA THR A 157 10.25 35.70 -1.24
C THR A 157 10.55 37.12 -0.72
N TRP A 158 11.78 37.31 -0.24
CA TRP A 158 12.36 38.61 0.10
C TRP A 158 13.38 39.01 -0.96
N ARG A 159 13.06 39.93 -1.82
CA ARG A 159 13.98 40.41 -2.91
C ARG A 159 14.54 39.25 -3.74
N ASN A 160 15.76 38.82 -3.43
CA ASN A 160 16.51 37.78 -4.14
C ASN A 160 16.62 36.44 -3.36
N TYR A 161 15.94 36.32 -2.25
CA TYR A 161 15.92 35.10 -1.45
C TYR A 161 14.48 34.58 -1.27
N THR A 162 14.28 33.28 -1.53
CA THR A 162 13.01 32.59 -1.23
C THR A 162 13.26 31.48 -0.25
N LEU A 163 12.50 31.47 0.83
CA LEU A 163 12.39 30.37 1.78
C LEU A 163 11.17 29.52 1.43
N GLY A 164 11.39 28.25 1.18
CA GLY A 164 10.34 27.22 1.13
C GLY A 164 10.44 26.32 2.33
N VAL A 165 9.32 26.04 2.99
CA VAL A 165 9.19 25.05 4.06
C VAL A 165 8.05 24.10 3.72
N ASN A 166 8.31 22.81 3.73
CA ASN A 166 7.31 21.78 3.54
C ASN A 166 7.30 20.84 4.73
N LEU A 167 6.20 20.81 5.47
CA LEU A 167 5.89 19.82 6.48
C LEU A 167 4.85 18.88 5.88
N ASN A 168 5.19 17.60 5.75
CA ASN A 168 4.25 16.62 5.19
C ASN A 168 4.20 15.35 6.02
N GLY A 169 3.10 14.63 5.92
CA GLY A 169 2.92 13.37 6.61
C GLY A 169 1.98 12.44 5.87
N ARG A 170 2.17 11.15 6.12
CA ARG A 170 1.25 10.09 5.70
C ARG A 170 0.90 9.22 6.90
N PHE A 171 -0.35 8.80 6.94
CA PHE A 171 -0.89 7.97 8.02
C PHE A 171 -1.79 6.90 7.43
N GLN A 172 -1.77 5.71 7.99
CA GLN A 172 -2.69 4.63 7.66
C GLN A 172 -3.17 3.92 8.93
N SER A 173 -4.40 3.42 8.89
CA SER A 173 -4.94 2.58 9.97
C SER A 173 -4.29 1.19 9.96
N ALA A 174 -4.60 0.38 10.99
CA ALA A 174 -4.15 -1.00 11.05
C ALA A 174 -4.49 -1.77 9.77
N THR A 175 -3.55 -2.60 9.33
CA THR A 175 -3.67 -3.47 8.14
C THR A 175 -4.17 -4.84 8.56
N TYR A 176 -5.19 -5.34 7.88
CA TYR A 176 -5.79 -6.64 8.16
C TYR A 176 -4.96 -7.78 7.54
N TYR A 177 -4.64 -8.79 8.36
CA TYR A 177 -3.97 -10.03 7.94
C TYR A 177 -4.77 -11.24 8.44
N PRO A 178 -5.43 -12.03 7.56
CA PRO A 178 -6.18 -13.20 7.97
C PRO A 178 -5.27 -14.27 8.59
N GLY A 179 -5.64 -14.77 9.76
CA GLY A 179 -4.88 -15.79 10.50
C GLY A 179 -3.63 -15.25 11.23
N TYR A 180 -3.43 -13.94 11.24
CA TYR A 180 -2.35 -13.26 11.96
C TYR A 180 -2.91 -12.08 12.75
N GLU A 181 -2.09 -11.52 13.63
CA GLU A 181 -2.41 -10.22 14.21
C GLU A 181 -2.40 -9.14 13.15
N ASN A 182 -3.31 -8.17 13.23
CA ASN A 182 -3.29 -7.00 12.36
C ASN A 182 -2.02 -6.19 12.62
N ALA A 183 -1.38 -5.73 11.54
CA ALA A 183 -0.31 -4.76 11.68
C ALA A 183 -0.88 -3.44 12.23
N PRO A 184 -0.24 -2.83 13.25
CA PRO A 184 -0.70 -1.58 13.82
C PRO A 184 -0.76 -0.46 12.78
N GLY A 185 -1.55 0.58 13.07
CA GLY A 185 -1.54 1.79 12.27
C GLY A 185 -0.15 2.44 12.27
N TYR A 186 0.20 3.05 11.16
CA TYR A 186 1.52 3.61 10.91
C TYR A 186 1.41 5.03 10.36
N GLY A 187 2.34 5.90 10.79
CA GLY A 187 2.42 7.24 10.24
C GLY A 187 3.82 7.83 10.35
N VAL A 188 4.22 8.59 9.34
CA VAL A 188 5.49 9.33 9.29
C VAL A 188 5.23 10.80 8.99
N ILE A 189 6.09 11.64 9.55
CA ILE A 189 6.13 13.08 9.29
C ILE A 189 7.52 13.44 8.81
N ASN A 190 7.60 14.26 7.76
CA ASN A 190 8.82 14.76 7.16
C ASN A 190 8.80 16.30 7.20
N LEU A 191 9.96 16.89 7.36
CA LEU A 191 10.17 18.33 7.28
C LEU A 191 11.28 18.63 6.30
N ASN A 192 11.00 19.47 5.31
CA ASN A 192 11.97 19.89 4.29
C ASN A 192 12.00 21.40 4.19
N THR A 193 13.19 21.96 4.02
CA THR A 193 13.39 23.36 3.73
C THR A 193 14.20 23.54 2.44
N THR A 194 13.86 24.58 1.69
CA THR A 194 14.59 25.00 0.49
C THR A 194 14.91 26.48 0.59
N HIS A 195 16.13 26.83 0.22
CA HIS A 195 16.62 28.18 0.30
C HIS A 195 17.07 28.62 -1.10
N THR A 196 16.29 29.42 -1.80
CA THR A 196 16.64 29.87 -3.15
C THR A 196 17.26 31.25 -3.12
N PHE A 197 18.52 31.32 -3.53
CA PHE A 197 19.27 32.57 -3.69
C PHE A 197 19.33 32.90 -5.19
N THR A 198 18.75 34.04 -5.61
CA THR A 198 18.86 34.55 -6.97
C THR A 198 20.09 35.46 -7.07
N ILE A 199 21.06 35.03 -7.84
CA ILE A 199 22.36 35.71 -7.97
C ILE A 199 22.45 36.35 -9.35
N GLY A 200 22.30 37.68 -9.36
CA GLY A 200 22.22 38.41 -10.62
C GLY A 200 21.03 37.96 -11.49
N LYS A 201 21.20 38.02 -12.82
CA LYS A 201 20.21 37.54 -13.79
C LYS A 201 20.51 36.13 -14.31
N MET A 202 21.67 35.55 -13.91
CA MET A 202 22.23 34.38 -14.58
C MET A 202 21.98 33.06 -13.89
N PHE A 203 21.90 33.01 -12.58
CA PHE A 203 21.72 31.73 -11.89
C PHE A 203 21.03 31.83 -10.54
N LYS A 204 20.44 30.67 -10.11
CA LYS A 204 19.85 30.49 -8.79
C LYS A 204 20.56 29.34 -8.10
N LEU A 205 20.99 29.58 -6.87
CA LEU A 205 21.54 28.57 -5.97
C LEU A 205 20.44 28.13 -5.01
N VAL A 206 20.18 26.81 -4.94
CA VAL A 206 19.08 26.25 -4.14
C VAL A 206 19.60 25.14 -3.24
N PRO A 207 20.22 25.47 -2.09
CA PRO A 207 20.44 24.49 -1.04
C PRO A 207 19.13 24.05 -0.41
N SER A 208 19.08 22.78 0.00
CA SER A 208 17.95 22.20 0.71
C SER A 208 18.44 21.32 1.84
N ILE A 209 17.68 21.28 2.92
CA ILE A 209 17.87 20.39 4.05
C ILE A 209 16.53 19.83 4.49
N GLY A 210 16.49 18.53 4.75
CA GLY A 210 15.28 17.84 5.17
C GLY A 210 15.56 16.78 6.20
N ILE A 211 14.54 16.47 6.98
CA ILE A 211 14.49 15.35 7.90
C ILE A 211 13.30 14.49 7.50
N ASP A 212 13.59 13.32 6.99
CA ASP A 212 12.56 12.31 6.74
C ASP A 212 12.34 11.50 8.02
N ASN A 213 11.07 11.13 8.26
CA ASN A 213 10.66 10.38 9.43
C ASN A 213 11.13 11.03 10.74
N VAL A 214 10.72 12.28 10.98
CA VAL A 214 11.15 13.12 12.13
C VAL A 214 11.06 12.39 13.47
N PHE A 215 10.05 11.54 13.66
CA PHE A 215 9.80 10.81 14.92
C PHE A 215 10.42 9.42 14.95
N ASP A 216 11.24 9.05 13.97
CA ASP A 216 11.92 7.74 13.89
C ASP A 216 10.96 6.54 14.03
N LYS A 217 9.80 6.63 13.39
CA LYS A 217 8.79 5.56 13.42
C LYS A 217 9.21 4.41 12.53
N THR A 218 9.12 3.19 13.06
CA THR A 218 9.31 1.96 12.31
C THR A 218 7.97 1.30 12.04
N ASP A 219 7.81 0.77 10.83
CA ASP A 219 6.65 -0.05 10.45
C ASP A 219 6.89 -1.48 10.93
N HIS A 220 5.95 -2.00 11.72
CA HIS A 220 5.99 -3.37 12.20
C HIS A 220 4.88 -4.17 11.55
N ARG A 221 5.25 -5.16 10.75
CA ARG A 221 4.31 -6.16 10.22
C ARG A 221 4.52 -7.49 10.90
N ILE A 222 3.44 -8.25 10.99
CA ILE A 222 3.45 -9.59 11.57
C ILE A 222 3.24 -10.56 10.42
N ASP A 223 4.31 -11.27 10.03
CA ASP A 223 4.23 -12.25 8.93
C ASP A 223 3.79 -13.64 9.42
N THR A 224 3.99 -13.93 10.69
CA THR A 224 3.55 -15.18 11.31
C THR A 224 3.18 -14.96 12.78
N PRO A 225 2.30 -15.79 13.38
CA PRO A 225 1.97 -15.68 14.80
C PRO A 225 3.18 -15.74 15.73
N SER A 226 4.29 -16.31 15.25
CA SER A 226 5.52 -16.53 16.03
C SER A 226 6.65 -15.56 15.69
N GLN A 227 6.53 -14.72 14.68
CA GLN A 227 7.58 -13.79 14.25
C GLN A 227 7.00 -12.41 13.98
N LYS A 228 7.33 -11.46 14.82
CA LYS A 228 7.18 -10.03 14.52
C LYS A 228 8.29 -9.66 13.55
N VAL A 229 7.97 -9.54 12.27
CA VAL A 229 8.91 -9.03 11.29
C VAL A 229 8.72 -7.51 11.21
N ALA A 230 9.73 -6.77 11.63
CA ALA A 230 9.81 -5.37 11.26
C ALA A 230 10.00 -5.32 9.75
N LEU A 231 9.07 -4.76 9.00
CA LEU A 231 9.37 -4.34 7.66
C LEU A 231 10.47 -3.30 7.74
N TYR A 232 11.43 -3.44 6.87
CA TYR A 232 12.52 -2.49 6.79
C TYR A 232 11.94 -1.13 6.34
N SER A 233 11.60 -0.33 7.33
CA SER A 233 11.25 1.07 7.13
C SER A 233 12.51 1.86 7.47
N PRO A 234 13.00 2.71 6.56
CA PRO A 234 14.09 3.60 6.91
C PRO A 234 13.69 4.40 8.14
N GLY A 235 14.56 4.40 9.16
CA GLY A 235 14.43 5.28 10.31
C GLY A 235 14.54 6.75 9.90
N ARG A 236 14.80 7.61 10.87
CA ARG A 236 15.08 9.03 10.61
C ARG A 236 16.26 9.20 9.68
N MET A 237 16.10 10.03 8.65
CA MET A 237 17.16 10.36 7.71
C MET A 237 17.31 11.87 7.57
N LEU A 238 18.56 12.34 7.56
CA LEU A 238 18.90 13.69 7.16
C LEU A 238 19.20 13.70 5.67
N VAL A 239 18.52 14.58 4.94
CA VAL A 239 18.69 14.75 3.50
C VAL A 239 19.22 16.16 3.24
N VAL A 240 20.33 16.27 2.51
CA VAL A 240 20.93 17.54 2.11
C VAL A 240 21.06 17.56 0.60
N GLY A 241 20.65 18.64 -0.02
CA GLY A 241 20.72 18.82 -1.46
C GLY A 241 21.24 20.20 -1.86
N LEU A 242 21.83 20.25 -3.03
CA LEU A 242 22.24 21.49 -3.68
C LEU A 242 21.87 21.44 -5.16
N LYS A 243 21.07 22.42 -5.61
CA LYS A 243 20.71 22.57 -7.02
C LYS A 243 21.16 23.93 -7.51
N VAL A 244 21.76 23.95 -8.70
CA VAL A 244 22.13 25.19 -9.41
C VAL A 244 21.34 25.25 -10.71
N ASN A 245 20.58 26.32 -10.89
CA ASN A 245 19.81 26.59 -12.10
C ASN A 245 20.45 27.77 -12.83
N PHE A 246 20.74 27.58 -14.11
CA PHE A 246 21.23 28.64 -15.00
C PHE A 246 20.07 29.20 -15.80
N ALA A 247 19.89 30.52 -15.83
CA ALA A 247 18.97 31.16 -16.77
C ALA A 247 19.64 31.19 -18.14
N LYS A 248 18.89 30.85 -19.18
CA LYS A 248 19.27 31.09 -20.58
C LYS A 248 18.97 32.52 -20.95
#